data_0bf5a50acbab9adb52a94eeb263d9c49
#
_entry.id   0bf5a50acbab9adb52a94eeb263d9c49
#
_cell.length_a   1.000
_cell.length_b   1.000
_cell.length_c   1.000
_cell.angle_alpha   90.00
_cell.angle_beta   90.00
_cell.angle_gamma   90.00
#
_symmetry.space_group_name_H-M   'P 1'
#
loop_
_entity.id
_entity.type
_entity.pdbx_description
1 polymer ?
#
loop_
_entity_poly.entity_id
_entity_poly.type
_entity_poly.pdbx_seq_one_letter_code
_entity_poly.pdbx_strand_id
1 'polypeptide(L)'
;GEICDGYARADARVVVVHKENTGVSDTRNQAIARARGTFLQFVDSDDWLTADATKLMVRAAEETGCDMVIADFYRVVGEMVSRKGDIDADQVIGREAFVGFMMENPADYYYGVLWNKLYRRSLVEAHGIRMDAKLSWCEDFLFNLEYVRYATTFYALRTPVYYYVKTKGSLVNQKISFARTVEMKLAMFECYNDFFKHVLDEDAYERKRLQVYHFLVDAAKDGFV
;
A
#
# COMPACT_ATOMS: atom_id res chain seq x y z
N GLY A 1 7.36 -1.44 -23.61
CA GLY A 1 6.61 -1.98 -24.73
C GLY A 1 7.10 -3.33 -25.18
N GLU A 2 8.10 -3.41 -26.04
CA GLU A 2 8.51 -4.63 -26.76
C GLU A 2 8.83 -5.85 -25.86
N ILE A 3 9.47 -5.63 -24.71
CA ILE A 3 9.76 -6.71 -23.75
C ILE A 3 8.44 -7.29 -23.21
N CYS A 4 7.50 -6.44 -22.80
CA CYS A 4 6.20 -6.87 -22.29
C CYS A 4 5.40 -7.63 -23.38
N ASP A 5 5.42 -7.13 -24.62
CA ASP A 5 4.79 -7.77 -25.76
C ASP A 5 5.41 -9.14 -26.07
N GLY A 6 6.73 -9.27 -25.86
CA GLY A 6 7.44 -10.54 -25.94
C GLY A 6 6.88 -11.58 -24.96
N TYR A 7 6.69 -11.18 -23.70
CA TYR A 7 6.10 -12.06 -22.70
C TYR A 7 4.62 -12.38 -22.99
N ALA A 8 3.83 -11.41 -23.44
CA ALA A 8 2.43 -11.66 -23.81
C ALA A 8 2.27 -12.65 -24.96
N ARG A 9 3.21 -12.68 -25.91
CA ARG A 9 3.25 -13.69 -26.98
C ARG A 9 3.63 -15.09 -26.48
N ALA A 10 4.47 -15.14 -25.45
CA ALA A 10 4.98 -16.39 -24.90
C ALA A 10 4.05 -17.03 -23.85
N ASP A 11 3.25 -16.21 -23.13
CA ASP A 11 2.38 -16.68 -22.06
C ASP A 11 1.02 -15.96 -22.11
N ALA A 12 -0.03 -16.70 -22.39
CA ALA A 12 -1.41 -16.18 -22.50
C ALA A 12 -1.98 -15.60 -21.18
N ARG A 13 -1.30 -15.80 -20.05
CA ARG A 13 -1.65 -15.18 -18.77
C ARG A 13 -1.18 -13.72 -18.69
N VAL A 14 -0.20 -13.34 -19.51
CA VAL A 14 0.34 -11.98 -19.56
C VAL A 14 -0.55 -11.12 -20.46
N VAL A 15 -1.11 -10.06 -19.87
CA VAL A 15 -1.94 -9.08 -20.58
C VAL A 15 -1.21 -7.75 -20.58
N VAL A 16 -0.84 -7.26 -21.74
CA VAL A 16 -0.19 -5.95 -21.93
C VAL A 16 -1.23 -4.91 -22.35
N VAL A 17 -1.21 -3.77 -21.73
CA VAL A 17 -2.08 -2.63 -22.05
C VAL A 17 -1.23 -1.46 -22.52
N HIS A 18 -1.28 -1.15 -23.82
CA HIS A 18 -0.71 0.06 -24.37
C HIS A 18 -1.73 1.19 -24.26
N LYS A 19 -1.32 2.29 -23.66
CA LYS A 19 -2.17 3.47 -23.46
C LYS A 19 -1.34 4.75 -23.47
N GLU A 20 -1.96 5.88 -23.69
CA GLU A 20 -1.35 7.18 -23.42
C GLU A 20 -1.03 7.34 -21.93
N ASN A 21 -0.06 8.19 -21.61
CA ASN A 21 0.28 8.47 -20.22
C ASN A 21 -0.81 9.32 -19.56
N THR A 22 -1.65 8.68 -18.76
CA THR A 22 -2.71 9.32 -17.96
C THR A 22 -2.45 9.21 -16.45
N GLY A 23 -1.20 8.93 -16.08
CA GLY A 23 -0.77 8.79 -14.69
C GLY A 23 -0.87 7.38 -14.14
N VAL A 24 -0.30 7.18 -12.95
CA VAL A 24 -0.17 5.89 -12.29
C VAL A 24 -1.52 5.37 -11.78
N SER A 25 -2.34 6.23 -11.19
CA SER A 25 -3.67 5.89 -10.65
C SER A 25 -4.58 5.30 -11.72
N ASP A 26 -4.70 5.97 -12.88
CA ASP A 26 -5.49 5.45 -14.00
C ASP A 26 -4.92 4.12 -14.54
N THR A 27 -3.60 4.02 -14.63
CA THR A 27 -2.94 2.79 -15.09
C THR A 27 -3.23 1.61 -14.16
N ARG A 28 -3.13 1.80 -12.85
CA ARG A 28 -3.46 0.76 -11.86
C ARG A 28 -4.95 0.44 -11.86
N ASN A 29 -5.84 1.42 -11.99
CA ASN A 29 -7.29 1.20 -12.10
C ASN A 29 -7.65 0.36 -13.33
N GLN A 30 -7.00 0.60 -14.47
CA GLN A 30 -7.19 -0.21 -15.67
C GLN A 30 -6.68 -1.65 -15.48
N ALA A 31 -5.61 -1.85 -14.73
CA ALA A 31 -5.11 -3.18 -14.39
C ALA A 31 -6.08 -3.91 -13.44
N ILE A 32 -6.59 -3.23 -12.41
CA ILE A 32 -7.61 -3.77 -11.50
C ILE A 32 -8.85 -4.22 -12.30
N ALA A 33 -9.36 -3.39 -13.19
CA ALA A 33 -10.55 -3.71 -14.00
C ALA A 33 -10.38 -4.94 -14.91
N ARG A 34 -9.15 -5.27 -15.28
CA ARG A 34 -8.82 -6.45 -16.11
C ARG A 34 -8.41 -7.67 -15.31
N ALA A 35 -8.14 -7.51 -14.03
CA ALA A 35 -7.70 -8.59 -13.16
C ALA A 35 -8.80 -9.65 -12.99
N ARG A 36 -8.42 -10.93 -13.06
CA ARG A 36 -9.34 -12.09 -12.95
C ARG A 36 -8.97 -13.01 -11.79
N GLY A 37 -7.82 -12.80 -11.15
CA GLY A 37 -7.35 -13.60 -10.03
C GLY A 37 -8.20 -13.41 -8.77
N THR A 38 -8.07 -14.32 -7.83
CA THR A 38 -8.69 -14.21 -6.49
C THR A 38 -8.11 -13.05 -5.70
N PHE A 39 -6.83 -12.79 -5.90
CA PHE A 39 -6.08 -11.75 -5.23
C PHE A 39 -5.48 -10.75 -6.22
N LEU A 40 -5.18 -9.55 -5.73
CA LEU A 40 -4.40 -8.52 -6.40
C LEU A 40 -3.05 -8.37 -5.69
N GLN A 41 -1.98 -8.35 -6.46
CA GLN A 41 -0.63 -8.00 -6.02
C GLN A 41 -0.07 -6.93 -6.97
N PHE A 42 0.42 -5.83 -6.42
CA PHE A 42 1.04 -4.75 -7.18
C PHE A 42 2.56 -4.90 -7.17
N VAL A 43 3.20 -4.58 -8.28
CA VAL A 43 4.66 -4.59 -8.42
C VAL A 43 5.06 -3.38 -9.24
N ASP A 44 5.97 -2.58 -8.72
CA ASP A 44 6.51 -1.42 -9.45
C ASP A 44 7.66 -1.88 -10.36
N SER A 45 7.80 -1.25 -11.51
CA SER A 45 8.70 -1.72 -12.59
C SER A 45 10.19 -1.51 -12.31
N ASP A 46 10.54 -0.73 -11.30
CA ASP A 46 11.91 -0.43 -10.86
C ASP A 46 12.34 -1.25 -9.62
N ASP A 47 11.46 -2.15 -9.18
CA ASP A 47 11.67 -3.01 -8.02
C ASP A 47 11.70 -4.51 -8.43
N TRP A 48 11.92 -5.40 -7.46
CA TRP A 48 11.84 -6.85 -7.68
C TRP A 48 11.28 -7.62 -6.48
N LEU A 49 10.77 -8.81 -6.77
CA LEU A 49 10.24 -9.77 -5.78
C LEU A 49 11.28 -10.85 -5.46
N THR A 50 11.18 -11.48 -4.28
CA THR A 50 11.80 -12.78 -4.08
C THR A 50 11.13 -13.82 -4.98
N ALA A 51 11.84 -14.87 -5.35
CA ALA A 51 11.34 -15.90 -6.28
C ALA A 51 10.05 -16.59 -5.79
N ASP A 52 9.83 -16.63 -4.50
CA ASP A 52 8.69 -17.26 -3.82
C ASP A 52 7.65 -16.28 -3.27
N ALA A 53 7.83 -14.97 -3.49
CA ALA A 53 7.00 -13.90 -2.93
C ALA A 53 5.50 -14.16 -3.09
N THR A 54 5.03 -14.29 -4.32
CA THR A 54 3.61 -14.51 -4.62
C THR A 54 3.10 -15.82 -4.01
N LYS A 55 3.92 -16.88 -4.06
CA LYS A 55 3.57 -18.18 -3.48
C LYS A 55 3.37 -18.08 -1.96
N LEU A 56 4.28 -17.41 -1.26
CA LEU A 56 4.19 -17.23 0.20
C LEU A 56 2.98 -16.39 0.60
N MET A 57 2.73 -15.29 -0.10
CA MET A 57 1.59 -14.41 0.20
C MET A 57 0.25 -15.10 -0.10
N VAL A 58 0.12 -15.80 -1.23
CA VAL A 58 -1.10 -16.53 -1.59
C VAL A 58 -1.35 -17.65 -0.61
N ARG A 59 -0.32 -18.43 -0.27
CA ARG A 59 -0.42 -19.49 0.73
C ARG A 59 -0.91 -18.95 2.08
N ALA A 60 -0.32 -17.86 2.57
CA ALA A 60 -0.77 -17.20 3.80
C ALA A 60 -2.24 -16.79 3.74
N ALA A 61 -2.68 -16.19 2.61
CA ALA A 61 -4.06 -15.76 2.42
C ALA A 61 -5.05 -16.96 2.36
N GLU A 62 -4.63 -18.08 1.76
CA GLU A 62 -5.47 -19.29 1.65
C GLU A 62 -5.56 -20.04 2.97
N GLU A 63 -4.44 -20.23 3.69
CA GLU A 63 -4.39 -20.93 4.96
C GLU A 63 -5.13 -20.17 6.08
N THR A 64 -5.10 -18.84 6.04
CA THR A 64 -5.71 -18.00 7.08
C THR A 64 -7.12 -17.51 6.73
N GLY A 65 -7.48 -17.51 5.45
CA GLY A 65 -8.74 -16.94 4.96
C GLY A 65 -8.83 -15.42 5.09
N CYS A 66 -7.72 -14.71 5.41
CA CYS A 66 -7.72 -13.28 5.67
C CYS A 66 -8.08 -12.46 4.41
N ASP A 67 -8.50 -11.22 4.65
CA ASP A 67 -8.84 -10.28 3.59
C ASP A 67 -7.59 -9.63 2.98
N MET A 68 -6.56 -9.43 3.79
CA MET A 68 -5.30 -8.85 3.34
C MET A 68 -4.10 -9.54 4.00
N VAL A 69 -3.09 -9.87 3.20
CA VAL A 69 -1.74 -10.18 3.70
C VAL A 69 -0.88 -8.93 3.53
N ILE A 70 -0.16 -8.55 4.58
CA ILE A 70 0.88 -7.52 4.53
C ILE A 70 2.22 -8.18 4.85
N ALA A 71 3.23 -7.96 4.01
CA ALA A 71 4.52 -8.61 4.15
C ALA A 71 5.63 -7.63 4.52
N ASP A 72 6.66 -8.12 5.17
CA ASP A 72 7.91 -7.39 5.31
C ASP A 72 8.58 -7.22 3.94
N PHE A 73 9.51 -6.28 3.87
CA PHE A 73 10.25 -6.01 2.66
C PHE A 73 11.70 -5.61 2.94
N TYR A 74 12.52 -5.61 1.90
CA TYR A 74 13.87 -5.07 1.92
C TYR A 74 13.87 -3.66 1.30
N ARG A 75 14.53 -2.72 1.98
CA ARG A 75 14.87 -1.42 1.43
C ARG A 75 16.31 -1.45 0.93
N VAL A 76 16.48 -1.13 -0.35
CA VAL A 76 17.79 -1.14 -1.03
C VAL A 76 18.21 0.30 -1.33
N VAL A 77 19.36 0.71 -0.79
CA VAL A 77 19.95 2.04 -1.01
C VAL A 77 21.42 1.86 -1.41
N GLY A 78 21.71 1.91 -2.70
CA GLY A 78 23.01 1.53 -3.21
C GLY A 78 23.32 0.06 -2.90
N GLU A 79 24.38 -0.21 -2.15
CA GLU A 79 24.76 -1.56 -1.71
C GLU A 79 24.13 -1.99 -0.38
N MET A 80 23.50 -1.07 0.31
CA MET A 80 22.88 -1.37 1.62
C MET A 80 21.49 -1.96 1.44
N VAL A 81 21.24 -3.07 2.14
CA VAL A 81 19.94 -3.75 2.20
C VAL A 81 19.51 -3.82 3.66
N SER A 82 18.36 -3.26 3.97
CA SER A 82 17.76 -3.32 5.31
C SER A 82 16.36 -3.90 5.26
N ARG A 83 16.02 -4.75 6.23
CA ARG A 83 14.65 -5.28 6.40
C ARG A 83 13.79 -4.23 7.06
N LYS A 84 12.54 -4.10 6.58
CA LYS A 84 11.47 -3.34 7.19
C LYS A 84 10.28 -4.26 7.44
N GLY A 85 9.78 -4.24 8.65
CA GLY A 85 8.54 -4.85 9.12
C GLY A 85 8.07 -4.06 10.33
N ASP A 86 6.81 -4.16 10.69
CA ASP A 86 6.24 -3.38 11.79
C ASP A 86 5.32 -4.23 12.69
N ILE A 87 4.52 -5.12 12.13
CA ILE A 87 3.57 -5.92 12.89
C ILE A 87 4.24 -7.19 13.44
N ASP A 88 4.30 -7.29 14.75
CA ASP A 88 4.79 -8.48 15.46
C ASP A 88 3.62 -9.36 15.93
N ALA A 89 2.96 -10.02 14.97
CA ALA A 89 1.89 -10.97 15.24
C ALA A 89 2.00 -12.19 14.32
N ASP A 90 1.89 -13.37 14.88
CA ASP A 90 1.97 -14.66 14.17
C ASP A 90 0.59 -15.27 13.88
N GLN A 91 -0.47 -14.48 14.04
CA GLN A 91 -1.86 -14.90 13.88
C GLN A 91 -2.66 -13.90 13.06
N VAL A 92 -3.84 -14.29 12.62
CA VAL A 92 -4.80 -13.37 12.02
C VAL A 92 -5.22 -12.33 13.05
N ILE A 93 -5.15 -11.06 12.66
CA ILE A 93 -5.58 -9.94 13.49
C ILE A 93 -6.83 -9.29 12.89
N GLY A 94 -7.70 -8.80 13.75
CA GLY A 94 -8.87 -8.03 13.34
C GLY A 94 -8.52 -6.60 12.95
N ARG A 95 -9.48 -5.90 12.34
CA ARG A 95 -9.31 -4.52 11.87
C ARG A 95 -8.88 -3.56 12.98
N GLU A 96 -9.48 -3.65 14.16
CA GLU A 96 -9.13 -2.76 15.28
C GLU A 96 -7.65 -2.89 15.68
N ALA A 97 -7.14 -4.13 15.78
CA ALA A 97 -5.72 -4.37 16.08
C ALA A 97 -4.80 -3.86 14.95
N PHE A 98 -5.16 -4.13 13.68
CA PHE A 98 -4.41 -3.63 12.53
C PHE A 98 -4.35 -2.10 12.51
N VAL A 99 -5.48 -1.45 12.73
CA VAL A 99 -5.59 0.01 12.82
C VAL A 99 -4.80 0.56 14.02
N GLY A 100 -4.74 -0.21 15.13
CA GLY A 100 -3.89 0.11 16.28
C GLY A 100 -2.42 0.24 15.90
N PHE A 101 -1.87 -0.74 15.17
CA PHE A 101 -0.50 -0.68 14.65
C PHE A 101 -0.28 0.50 13.69
N MET A 102 -1.23 0.77 12.80
CA MET A 102 -1.16 1.96 11.93
C MET A 102 -1.09 3.27 12.72
N MET A 103 -1.76 3.36 13.87
CA MET A 103 -1.75 4.55 14.70
C MET A 103 -0.46 4.75 15.49
N GLU A 104 0.28 3.69 15.78
CA GLU A 104 1.59 3.77 16.42
C GLU A 104 2.63 4.40 15.49
N ASN A 105 2.53 4.11 14.18
CA ASN A 105 3.42 4.62 13.13
C ASN A 105 2.63 5.20 11.95
N PRO A 106 1.90 6.32 12.12
CA PRO A 106 0.86 6.75 11.21
C PRO A 106 1.32 7.15 9.80
N ALA A 107 2.58 7.47 9.60
CA ALA A 107 3.12 7.83 8.27
C ALA A 107 4.05 6.75 7.71
N ASP A 108 4.07 5.56 8.30
CA ASP A 108 5.02 4.54 7.91
C ASP A 108 4.71 3.97 6.52
N TYR A 109 5.75 3.87 5.70
CA TYR A 109 5.74 3.26 4.38
C TYR A 109 5.15 1.84 4.37
N TYR A 110 5.35 1.07 5.46
CA TYR A 110 4.84 -0.28 5.60
C TYR A 110 3.33 -0.35 5.38
N TYR A 111 2.58 0.63 5.88
CA TYR A 111 1.12 0.70 5.70
C TYR A 111 0.70 1.42 4.41
N GLY A 112 1.49 2.40 3.97
CA GLY A 112 1.11 3.29 2.88
C GLY A 112 1.26 2.71 1.48
N VAL A 113 2.26 1.87 1.22
CA VAL A 113 2.55 1.34 -0.12
C VAL A 113 1.67 0.17 -0.51
N LEU A 114 1.53 -0.09 -1.81
CA LEU A 114 0.71 -1.21 -2.34
C LEU A 114 1.46 -2.52 -2.46
N TRP A 115 2.73 -2.44 -2.85
CA TRP A 115 3.51 -3.57 -3.34
C TRP A 115 3.92 -4.61 -2.29
N ASN A 116 3.84 -4.29 -1.00
CA ASN A 116 4.05 -5.26 0.09
C ASN A 116 2.76 -5.96 0.55
N LYS A 117 1.69 -5.84 -0.22
CA LYS A 117 0.37 -6.35 0.16
C LYS A 117 -0.23 -7.28 -0.90
N LEU A 118 -1.03 -8.21 -0.41
CA LEU A 118 -1.91 -9.04 -1.23
C LEU A 118 -3.36 -8.77 -0.79
N TYR A 119 -4.18 -8.33 -1.74
CA TYR A 119 -5.55 -7.90 -1.49
C TYR A 119 -6.53 -8.92 -2.03
N ARG A 120 -7.58 -9.23 -1.29
CA ARG A 120 -8.71 -10.02 -1.79
C ARG A 120 -9.48 -9.20 -2.82
N ARG A 121 -9.42 -9.60 -4.10
CA ARG A 121 -10.01 -8.85 -5.21
C ARG A 121 -11.51 -8.65 -5.06
N SER A 122 -12.24 -9.63 -4.51
CA SER A 122 -13.69 -9.52 -4.32
C SER A 122 -14.10 -8.33 -3.43
N LEU A 123 -13.29 -7.94 -2.43
CA LEU A 123 -13.54 -6.73 -1.64
C LEU A 123 -13.35 -5.46 -2.48
N VAL A 124 -12.29 -5.41 -3.29
CA VAL A 124 -12.02 -4.27 -4.17
C VAL A 124 -13.18 -4.06 -5.15
N GLU A 125 -13.72 -5.15 -5.71
CA GLU A 125 -14.84 -5.07 -6.66
C GLU A 125 -16.17 -4.77 -5.97
N ALA A 126 -16.46 -5.43 -4.84
CA ALA A 126 -17.73 -5.25 -4.13
C ALA A 126 -17.96 -3.81 -3.66
N HIS A 127 -16.87 -3.12 -3.31
CA HIS A 127 -16.93 -1.74 -2.80
C HIS A 127 -16.45 -0.70 -3.82
N GLY A 128 -16.14 -1.12 -5.04
CA GLY A 128 -15.69 -0.21 -6.10
C GLY A 128 -14.42 0.55 -5.78
N ILE A 129 -13.50 -0.06 -4.97
CA ILE A 129 -12.28 0.61 -4.50
C ILE A 129 -11.37 0.89 -5.69
N ARG A 130 -11.07 2.17 -5.92
CA ARG A 130 -10.23 2.64 -7.03
C ARG A 130 -9.37 3.81 -6.56
N MET A 131 -8.23 4.01 -7.22
CA MET A 131 -7.38 5.17 -7.00
C MET A 131 -7.99 6.40 -7.64
N ASP A 132 -7.94 7.55 -6.97
CA ASP A 132 -8.38 8.82 -7.56
C ASP A 132 -7.35 9.28 -8.61
N ALA A 133 -7.75 9.29 -9.89
CA ALA A 133 -6.90 9.71 -11.00
C ALA A 133 -6.56 11.21 -10.98
N LYS A 134 -7.24 12.01 -10.16
CA LYS A 134 -6.94 13.44 -9.98
C LYS A 134 -5.79 13.68 -9.02
N LEU A 135 -5.48 12.67 -8.18
CA LEU A 135 -4.38 12.73 -7.24
C LEU A 135 -3.10 12.25 -7.92
N SER A 136 -2.08 13.08 -7.89
CA SER A 136 -0.73 12.74 -8.35
C SER A 136 0.18 12.29 -7.21
N TRP A 137 -0.39 12.03 -6.03
CA TRP A 137 0.35 11.80 -4.80
C TRP A 137 -0.54 11.15 -3.73
N CYS A 138 0.02 10.23 -2.94
CA CYS A 138 -0.68 9.46 -1.89
C CYS A 138 -1.86 8.60 -2.36
N GLU A 139 -1.98 8.33 -3.64
CA GLU A 139 -3.01 7.45 -4.19
C GLU A 139 -2.96 6.05 -3.59
N ASP A 140 -1.75 5.54 -3.33
CA ASP A 140 -1.48 4.25 -2.69
C ASP A 140 -2.02 4.20 -1.27
N PHE A 141 -1.72 5.24 -0.50
CA PHE A 141 -2.15 5.36 0.88
C PHE A 141 -3.67 5.43 0.99
N LEU A 142 -4.31 6.27 0.17
CA LEU A 142 -5.76 6.40 0.16
C LEU A 142 -6.47 5.13 -0.30
N PHE A 143 -5.90 4.41 -1.28
CA PHE A 143 -6.40 3.09 -1.66
C PHE A 143 -6.33 2.10 -0.49
N ASN A 144 -5.23 2.10 0.27
CA ASN A 144 -5.09 1.27 1.45
C ASN A 144 -6.09 1.62 2.54
N LEU A 145 -6.29 2.92 2.85
CA LEU A 145 -7.29 3.35 3.84
C LEU A 145 -8.69 2.89 3.43
N GLU A 146 -9.06 3.09 2.17
CA GLU A 146 -10.37 2.67 1.68
C GLU A 146 -10.53 1.15 1.74
N TYR A 147 -9.48 0.38 1.39
CA TYR A 147 -9.52 -1.08 1.52
C TYR A 147 -9.70 -1.53 2.98
N VAL A 148 -8.98 -0.95 3.92
CA VAL A 148 -9.04 -1.28 5.35
C VAL A 148 -10.42 -0.94 5.95
N ARG A 149 -11.17 0.02 5.41
CA ARG A 149 -12.55 0.29 5.83
C ARG A 149 -13.46 -0.93 5.71
N TYR A 150 -13.24 -1.76 4.71
CA TYR A 150 -14.09 -2.92 4.41
C TYR A 150 -13.46 -4.26 4.81
N ALA A 151 -12.14 -4.36 4.80
CA ALA A 151 -11.44 -5.55 5.28
C ALA A 151 -11.61 -5.73 6.78
N THR A 152 -11.77 -6.97 7.22
CA THR A 152 -12.01 -7.33 8.63
C THR A 152 -10.87 -8.11 9.24
N THR A 153 -10.09 -8.82 8.40
CA THR A 153 -9.03 -9.74 8.83
C THR A 153 -7.74 -9.51 8.07
N PHE A 154 -6.63 -9.51 8.81
CA PHE A 154 -5.30 -9.20 8.29
C PHE A 154 -4.29 -10.23 8.79
N TYR A 155 -3.31 -10.54 7.97
CA TYR A 155 -2.20 -11.40 8.36
C TYR A 155 -0.86 -10.75 8.00
N ALA A 156 0.04 -10.65 8.98
CA ALA A 156 1.39 -10.12 8.79
C ALA A 156 2.35 -11.26 8.43
N LEU A 157 2.80 -11.29 7.18
CA LEU A 157 3.83 -12.21 6.73
C LEU A 157 5.21 -11.63 7.09
N ARG A 158 5.80 -12.11 8.18
CA ARG A 158 7.08 -11.64 8.72
C ARG A 158 8.29 -12.10 7.91
N THR A 159 8.08 -12.42 6.64
CA THR A 159 9.12 -12.77 5.67
C THR A 159 9.21 -11.66 4.63
N PRO A 160 10.39 -11.04 4.42
CA PRO A 160 10.54 -10.05 3.38
C PRO A 160 10.40 -10.68 2.01
N VAL A 161 9.48 -10.17 1.19
CA VAL A 161 9.16 -10.71 -0.15
C VAL A 161 9.42 -9.75 -1.30
N TYR A 162 9.73 -8.50 -0.97
CA TYR A 162 9.86 -7.40 -1.93
C TYR A 162 11.16 -6.63 -1.69
N TYR A 163 11.81 -6.17 -2.76
CA TYR A 163 12.97 -5.30 -2.71
C TYR A 163 12.59 -3.93 -3.25
N TYR A 164 12.36 -2.99 -2.34
CA TYR A 164 12.13 -1.60 -2.67
C TYR A 164 13.47 -0.90 -2.91
N VAL A 165 13.69 -0.44 -4.15
CA VAL A 165 14.96 0.17 -4.58
C VAL A 165 14.85 1.68 -4.61
N LYS A 166 15.64 2.36 -3.77
CA LYS A 166 15.73 3.82 -3.83
C LYS A 166 16.59 4.26 -5.03
N THR A 167 15.94 4.64 -6.13
CA THR A 167 16.60 5.13 -7.35
C THR A 167 16.77 6.65 -7.31
N LYS A 168 17.88 7.15 -7.90
CA LYS A 168 18.06 8.59 -8.12
C LYS A 168 17.07 9.06 -9.19
N GLY A 169 16.17 10.01 -8.85
CA GLY A 169 15.18 10.54 -9.78
C GLY A 169 13.77 9.97 -9.61
N SER A 170 13.53 9.14 -8.58
CA SER A 170 12.18 8.73 -8.18
C SER A 170 11.25 9.94 -8.03
N LEU A 171 9.96 9.78 -8.33
CA LEU A 171 8.92 10.81 -8.18
C LEU A 171 8.90 11.41 -6.77
N VAL A 172 9.26 10.63 -5.76
CA VAL A 172 9.37 11.04 -4.35
C VAL A 172 10.47 12.10 -4.12
N ASN A 173 11.47 12.20 -5.00
CA ASN A 173 12.60 13.14 -4.88
C ASN A 173 12.38 14.47 -5.63
N GLN A 174 11.20 14.76 -6.15
CA GLN A 174 10.91 16.06 -6.79
C GLN A 174 10.84 17.16 -5.71
N LYS A 175 11.53 18.30 -5.97
CA LYS A 175 11.47 19.46 -5.07
C LYS A 175 10.05 20.02 -5.02
N ILE A 176 9.32 19.66 -3.98
CA ILE A 176 7.99 20.21 -3.70
C ILE A 176 8.19 21.48 -2.85
N SER A 177 7.42 22.55 -3.13
CA SER A 177 7.48 23.75 -2.31
C SER A 177 6.96 23.48 -0.90
N PHE A 178 7.49 24.19 0.10
CA PHE A 178 7.05 24.05 1.50
C PHE A 178 5.54 24.23 1.67
N ALA A 179 4.94 25.23 1.00
CA ALA A 179 3.49 25.45 1.06
C ALA A 179 2.70 24.24 0.55
N ARG A 180 3.11 23.66 -0.58
CA ARG A 180 2.47 22.48 -1.16
C ARG A 180 2.64 21.25 -0.24
N THR A 181 3.80 21.12 0.41
CA THR A 181 4.01 20.05 1.41
C THR A 181 3.03 20.16 2.57
N VAL A 182 2.79 21.38 3.08
CA VAL A 182 1.83 21.61 4.17
C VAL A 182 0.40 21.30 3.73
N GLU A 183 -0.03 21.77 2.56
CA GLU A 183 -1.36 21.46 2.00
C GLU A 183 -1.57 19.95 1.87
N MET A 184 -0.59 19.25 1.32
CA MET A 184 -0.63 17.80 1.16
C MET A 184 -0.75 17.07 2.52
N LYS A 185 0.00 17.49 3.52
CA LYS A 185 -0.05 16.91 4.87
C LYS A 185 -1.38 17.15 5.56
N LEU A 186 -1.97 18.34 5.40
CA LEU A 186 -3.29 18.64 5.94
C LEU A 186 -4.37 17.76 5.28
N ALA A 187 -4.34 17.62 3.96
CA ALA A 187 -5.29 16.77 3.24
C ALA A 187 -5.16 15.30 3.66
N MET A 188 -3.94 14.79 3.81
CA MET A 188 -3.71 13.43 4.34
C MET A 188 -4.23 13.27 5.76
N PHE A 189 -3.98 14.26 6.61
CA PHE A 189 -4.49 14.23 7.98
C PHE A 189 -6.01 14.17 8.02
N GLU A 190 -6.70 14.95 7.20
CA GLU A 190 -8.17 14.93 7.12
C GLU A 190 -8.67 13.54 6.70
N CYS A 191 -8.07 12.93 5.67
CA CYS A 191 -8.39 11.58 5.23
C CYS A 191 -8.13 10.53 6.33
N TYR A 192 -7.02 10.67 7.02
CA TYR A 192 -6.61 9.76 8.09
C TYR A 192 -7.53 9.86 9.30
N ASN A 193 -7.84 11.09 9.69
CA ASN A 193 -8.75 11.37 10.80
C ASN A 193 -10.17 10.87 10.51
N ASP A 194 -10.67 11.10 9.30
CA ASP A 194 -11.97 10.58 8.86
C ASP A 194 -11.99 9.05 8.84
N PHE A 195 -10.91 8.43 8.36
CA PHE A 195 -10.74 6.98 8.38
C PHE A 195 -10.84 6.42 9.80
N PHE A 196 -10.10 6.96 10.77
CA PHE A 196 -10.11 6.47 12.15
C PHE A 196 -11.46 6.66 12.83
N LYS A 197 -12.15 7.76 12.58
CA LYS A 197 -13.53 7.97 13.06
C LYS A 197 -14.52 6.94 12.53
N HIS A 198 -14.24 6.39 11.34
CA HIS A 198 -15.10 5.40 10.70
C HIS A 198 -14.85 3.98 11.18
N VAL A 199 -13.60 3.64 11.46
CA VAL A 199 -13.19 2.25 11.75
C VAL A 199 -13.04 1.92 13.24
N LEU A 200 -12.95 2.94 14.09
CA LEU A 200 -12.93 2.81 15.55
C LEU A 200 -14.31 3.20 16.12
N ASP A 201 -14.67 2.59 17.24
CA ASP A 201 -15.78 3.13 18.03
C ASP A 201 -15.41 4.51 18.65
N GLU A 202 -16.40 5.25 19.09
CA GLU A 202 -16.23 6.62 19.59
C GLU A 202 -15.25 6.66 20.78
N ASP A 203 -15.36 5.72 21.71
CA ASP A 203 -14.49 5.64 22.89
C ASP A 203 -13.04 5.31 22.51
N ALA A 204 -12.83 4.37 21.58
CA ALA A 204 -11.51 4.01 21.08
C ALA A 204 -10.86 5.16 20.30
N TYR A 205 -11.64 5.88 19.48
CA TYR A 205 -11.18 7.07 18.78
C TYR A 205 -10.76 8.17 19.74
N GLU A 206 -11.60 8.52 20.72
CA GLU A 206 -11.31 9.58 21.69
C GLU A 206 -10.06 9.26 22.54
N ARG A 207 -9.88 8.00 22.96
CA ARG A 207 -8.66 7.58 23.67
C ARG A 207 -7.39 7.72 22.83
N LYS A 208 -7.48 7.51 21.53
CA LYS A 208 -6.32 7.50 20.59
C LYS A 208 -6.17 8.79 19.77
N ARG A 209 -7.11 9.72 19.87
CA ARG A 209 -7.17 10.97 19.09
C ARG A 209 -5.86 11.75 19.08
N LEU A 210 -5.17 11.82 20.21
CA LEU A 210 -3.88 12.49 20.28
C LEU A 210 -2.80 11.84 19.41
N GLN A 211 -2.84 10.52 19.22
CA GLN A 211 -1.90 9.82 18.33
C GLN A 211 -2.13 10.20 16.86
N VAL A 212 -3.41 10.35 16.46
CA VAL A 212 -3.76 10.85 15.11
C VAL A 212 -3.20 12.26 14.89
N TYR A 213 -3.26 13.13 15.90
CA TYR A 213 -2.69 14.48 15.83
C TYR A 213 -1.17 14.50 15.83
N HIS A 214 -0.49 13.51 16.43
CA HIS A 214 0.97 13.36 16.33
C HIS A 214 1.44 13.23 14.88
N PHE A 215 0.63 12.66 13.99
CA PHE A 215 0.91 12.63 12.56
C PHE A 215 1.23 14.00 11.97
N LEU A 216 0.51 15.06 12.35
CA LEU A 216 0.80 16.42 11.87
C LEU A 216 2.15 16.94 12.37
N VAL A 217 2.53 16.57 13.60
CA VAL A 217 3.77 17.05 14.23
C VAL A 217 4.97 16.28 13.67
N ASP A 218 4.91 14.97 13.60
CA ASP A 218 6.02 14.12 13.17
C ASP A 218 6.24 14.22 11.66
N ALA A 219 5.18 14.27 10.89
CA ALA A 219 5.26 14.56 9.46
C ALA A 219 5.86 15.95 9.15
N ALA A 220 5.97 16.85 10.12
CA ALA A 220 6.67 18.12 9.98
C ALA A 220 8.17 18.00 10.28
N LYS A 221 8.60 16.99 11.07
CA LYS A 221 10.00 16.76 11.46
C LYS A 221 10.76 15.91 10.45
N ASP A 222 10.13 14.87 9.97
CA ASP A 222 10.71 13.97 8.97
C ASP A 222 10.39 14.52 7.59
N GLY A 223 11.02 15.60 7.18
CA GLY A 223 10.87 15.99 5.78
C GLY A 223 10.87 14.71 4.94
N PHE A 224 9.85 14.46 4.11
CA PHE A 224 9.73 13.29 3.25
C PHE A 224 11.03 13.13 2.45
N VAL A 225 11.98 12.37 2.96
CA VAL A 225 13.29 12.08 2.37
C VAL A 225 13.34 10.60 2.04
#